data_3f8eefa178cef7a036c7ebd380f64519
#
_entry.id   3f8eefa178cef7a036c7ebd380f64519
#
_cell.length_a   1.000
_cell.length_b   1.000
_cell.length_c   1.000
_cell.angle_alpha   90.00
_cell.angle_beta   90.00
_cell.angle_gamma   90.00
#
_symmetry.space_group_name_H-M   'P 1'
#
loop_
_entity.id
_entity.type
_entity.pdbx_description
1 polymer ?
#
loop_
_entity_poly.entity_id
_entity_poly.type
_entity_poly.pdbx_seq_one_letter_code
_entity_poly.pdbx_strand_id
1 'polypeptide(L)'
;MTDPQTSSGINNMPFHRHQQDDTLAQYMALPLSLLGMLIRPKKKYQLSLLKTVEQSICHLETILAGNEEIDGNLAILAVHTVFLTVWTTTWKPTSDNKIPCVTQRCLALHSLHADGSFGNPKGISPEISRLEYAMRLTFLHQIHTLARTKYDGNFDLARTEMQPWFTEKMHSPFNTLRSLKHRAATITYKTPCLPRSIWTDRINWTSMLYLGNSVSMNQIQQVFANLEDTTCSYWESKVLCGLQIRVDYERIADDLTNTDVGYSFLTDPRNTMFHTRDRLALAILKDPVLQARFTIPTSNGTGVTWSKIAMREWLADYAQFNSYQGVRAEMLAGAPARSTELHSMNYCNTPTRSSRNLFALDKYIGLMRMYTKIGATSGADKLIPHGLDAVTADLTVQDLAISRPFAELAVNVCYPDRADIKHLYKFQLFVNNTKSFDASDLTDIMKRITLPVLGFGIGINAWRHIHVNFNRKLCPDVERILEEAEKDTVNILQYGHGHDVHHGTYGRSQDAKAGLPEEILPEFMDHSTGWHVKGRIVPGKLFNCLGC
;
A
#
# COMPACT_ATOMS: atom_id res chain seq x y z
N MET A 1 -4.66 -18.06 -1.55
CA MET A 1 -4.22 -18.32 -2.94
C MET A 1 -3.28 -17.21 -3.37
N THR A 2 -2.08 -17.53 -3.79
CA THR A 2 -1.10 -16.56 -4.29
C THR A 2 -1.26 -16.42 -5.80
N ASP A 3 -1.25 -15.20 -6.31
CA ASP A 3 -1.19 -14.94 -7.76
C ASP A 3 0.11 -15.56 -8.30
N PRO A 4 0.05 -16.49 -9.29
CA PRO A 4 1.25 -17.08 -9.88
C PRO A 4 2.21 -16.07 -10.51
N GLN A 5 1.75 -14.85 -10.81
CA GLN A 5 2.59 -13.78 -11.35
C GLN A 5 3.17 -12.85 -10.27
N THR A 6 2.63 -12.86 -9.05
CA THR A 6 3.10 -12.04 -7.92
C THR A 6 3.84 -12.87 -6.89
N SER A 7 3.92 -14.18 -7.03
CA SER A 7 4.80 -15.03 -6.23
C SER A 7 6.27 -14.90 -6.69
N SER A 8 6.79 -13.71 -6.70
CA SER A 8 8.21 -13.51 -6.49
C SER A 8 8.45 -13.89 -5.03
N GLY A 9 9.30 -14.86 -4.78
CA GLY A 9 9.44 -15.57 -3.51
C GLY A 9 9.78 -14.74 -2.27
N ILE A 10 9.74 -13.43 -2.34
CA ILE A 10 10.01 -12.48 -1.25
C ILE A 10 8.72 -11.86 -0.73
N ASN A 11 7.70 -11.69 -1.54
CA ASN A 11 6.37 -11.22 -1.14
C ASN A 11 5.36 -12.34 -1.26
N ASN A 12 5.37 -13.29 -0.34
CA ASN A 12 4.25 -14.21 -0.10
C ASN A 12 3.00 -13.46 0.39
N MET A 13 2.73 -12.28 -0.19
CA MET A 13 1.45 -11.64 0.02
C MET A 13 0.41 -12.52 -0.67
N PRO A 14 -0.54 -13.05 0.09
CA PRO A 14 -1.70 -13.67 -0.53
C PRO A 14 -2.28 -12.65 -1.49
N PHE A 15 -2.79 -13.10 -2.62
CA PHE A 15 -3.66 -12.34 -3.49
C PHE A 15 -4.45 -11.38 -2.62
N HIS A 16 -4.36 -10.07 -2.88
CA HIS A 16 -4.99 -9.06 -2.03
C HIS A 16 -6.33 -9.56 -1.51
N ARG A 17 -6.59 -9.36 -0.21
CA ARG A 17 -7.87 -9.69 0.42
C ARG A 17 -8.98 -9.46 -0.60
N HIS A 18 -9.98 -10.31 -0.61
CA HIS A 18 -11.16 -10.12 -1.43
C HIS A 18 -11.45 -8.63 -1.55
N GLN A 19 -11.40 -8.13 -2.79
CA GLN A 19 -11.78 -6.75 -3.05
C GLN A 19 -13.16 -6.55 -2.44
N GLN A 20 -13.42 -5.38 -1.90
CA GLN A 20 -14.76 -5.04 -1.42
C GLN A 20 -15.76 -5.24 -2.55
N ASP A 21 -16.98 -5.64 -2.24
CA ASP A 21 -18.01 -6.00 -3.22
C ASP A 21 -18.22 -4.91 -4.29
N ASP A 22 -18.19 -3.64 -3.89
CA ASP A 22 -18.28 -2.50 -4.81
C ASP A 22 -17.10 -2.45 -5.81
N THR A 23 -15.90 -2.81 -5.36
CA THR A 23 -14.71 -2.88 -6.22
C THR A 23 -14.81 -4.08 -7.17
N LEU A 24 -15.27 -5.23 -6.69
CA LEU A 24 -15.51 -6.40 -7.53
C LEU A 24 -16.59 -6.13 -8.58
N ALA A 25 -17.68 -5.46 -8.21
CA ALA A 25 -18.73 -5.05 -9.15
C ALA A 25 -18.16 -4.18 -10.28
N GLN A 26 -17.31 -3.20 -9.95
CA GLN A 26 -16.62 -2.38 -10.95
C GLN A 26 -15.67 -3.20 -11.84
N TYR A 27 -14.96 -4.16 -11.28
CA TYR A 27 -14.03 -5.01 -12.04
C TYR A 27 -14.76 -5.96 -12.98
N MET A 28 -15.94 -6.42 -12.58
CA MET A 28 -16.75 -7.34 -13.38
C MET A 28 -17.63 -6.67 -14.43
N ALA A 29 -17.80 -5.35 -14.40
CA ALA A 29 -18.66 -4.61 -15.34
C ALA A 29 -18.30 -4.89 -16.81
N LEU A 30 -17.01 -4.80 -17.17
CA LEU A 30 -16.56 -5.04 -18.53
C LEU A 30 -16.55 -6.53 -18.94
N PRO A 31 -16.11 -7.50 -18.09
CA PRO A 31 -16.33 -8.92 -18.35
C PRO A 31 -17.80 -9.28 -18.53
N LEU A 32 -18.72 -8.75 -17.72
CA LEU A 32 -20.16 -8.98 -17.89
C LEU A 32 -20.70 -8.37 -19.19
N SER A 33 -20.21 -7.20 -19.60
CA SER A 33 -20.53 -6.60 -20.90
C SER A 33 -20.04 -7.49 -22.05
N LEU A 34 -18.85 -8.08 -21.94
CA LEU A 34 -18.33 -9.05 -22.90
C LEU A 34 -19.23 -10.28 -22.98
N LEU A 35 -19.62 -10.86 -21.84
CA LEU A 35 -20.53 -11.99 -21.78
C LEU A 35 -21.89 -11.65 -22.42
N GLY A 36 -22.47 -10.49 -22.09
CA GLY A 36 -23.71 -10.01 -22.68
C GLY A 36 -23.62 -9.80 -24.19
N MET A 37 -22.46 -9.36 -24.71
CA MET A 37 -22.20 -9.23 -26.14
C MET A 37 -22.13 -10.60 -26.85
N LEU A 38 -21.62 -11.60 -26.17
CA LEU A 38 -21.49 -12.97 -26.71
C LEU A 38 -22.84 -13.72 -26.75
N ILE A 39 -23.71 -13.51 -25.74
CA ILE A 39 -25.03 -14.18 -25.62
C ILE A 39 -26.13 -13.48 -26.42
N ARG A 40 -26.02 -12.17 -26.73
CA ARG A 40 -27.07 -11.44 -27.46
C ARG A 40 -27.28 -11.97 -28.87
N PRO A 41 -28.55 -12.11 -29.36
CA PRO A 41 -28.85 -12.59 -30.69
C PRO A 41 -28.16 -11.75 -31.77
N LYS A 42 -27.44 -12.41 -32.63
CA LYS A 42 -26.43 -11.95 -33.60
C LYS A 42 -26.95 -11.07 -34.75
N LYS A 43 -28.21 -10.68 -34.80
CA LYS A 43 -28.81 -10.02 -35.99
C LYS A 43 -28.20 -8.67 -36.38
N LYS A 44 -27.52 -7.96 -35.48
CA LYS A 44 -26.89 -6.65 -35.73
C LYS A 44 -25.37 -6.64 -35.73
N TYR A 45 -24.73 -7.60 -35.08
CA TYR A 45 -23.26 -7.67 -34.95
C TYR A 45 -22.83 -9.11 -35.21
N GLN A 46 -22.52 -9.41 -36.48
CA GLN A 46 -21.94 -10.71 -36.82
C GLN A 46 -20.51 -10.81 -36.20
N LEU A 47 -20.42 -11.44 -35.08
CA LEU A 47 -19.13 -11.85 -34.52
C LEU A 47 -18.76 -13.17 -35.20
N SER A 48 -17.67 -13.18 -35.98
CA SER A 48 -17.09 -14.44 -36.47
C SER A 48 -16.43 -15.14 -35.28
N LEU A 49 -17.18 -15.97 -34.57
CA LEU A 49 -16.68 -16.76 -33.47
C LEU A 49 -16.08 -18.06 -33.95
N LEU A 50 -15.11 -18.58 -33.20
CA LEU A 50 -14.59 -19.91 -33.41
C LEU A 50 -15.58 -20.94 -32.88
N LYS A 51 -15.67 -22.10 -33.54
CA LYS A 51 -16.61 -23.18 -33.21
C LYS A 51 -16.60 -23.57 -31.71
N THR A 52 -15.41 -23.61 -31.12
CA THR A 52 -15.24 -23.92 -29.69
C THR A 52 -15.86 -22.86 -28.77
N VAL A 53 -15.74 -21.58 -29.13
CA VAL A 53 -16.38 -20.48 -28.40
C VAL A 53 -17.88 -20.52 -28.57
N GLU A 54 -18.39 -20.78 -29.78
CA GLU A 54 -19.83 -20.94 -30.03
C GLU A 54 -20.42 -22.07 -29.22
N GLN A 55 -19.75 -23.22 -29.16
CA GLN A 55 -20.20 -24.37 -28.34
C GLN A 55 -20.30 -24.05 -26.86
N SER A 56 -19.30 -23.33 -26.31
CA SER A 56 -19.34 -22.94 -24.90
C SER A 56 -20.47 -21.95 -24.58
N ILE A 57 -20.78 -21.04 -25.52
CA ILE A 57 -21.90 -20.11 -25.41
C ILE A 57 -23.25 -20.86 -25.48
N CYS A 58 -23.43 -21.75 -26.45
CA CYS A 58 -24.66 -22.55 -26.56
C CYS A 58 -24.89 -23.39 -25.32
N HIS A 59 -23.85 -23.95 -24.72
CA HIS A 59 -23.96 -24.69 -23.46
C HIS A 59 -24.45 -23.78 -22.32
N LEU A 60 -23.88 -22.58 -22.18
CA LEU A 60 -24.35 -21.61 -21.19
C LEU A 60 -25.81 -21.18 -21.45
N GLU A 61 -26.16 -20.90 -22.70
CA GLU A 61 -27.55 -20.54 -23.09
C GLU A 61 -28.53 -21.65 -22.73
N THR A 62 -28.16 -22.91 -22.91
CA THR A 62 -28.99 -24.07 -22.54
C THR A 62 -29.25 -24.13 -21.03
N ILE A 63 -28.21 -23.85 -20.21
CA ILE A 63 -28.33 -23.82 -18.74
C ILE A 63 -29.22 -22.65 -18.31
N LEU A 64 -29.08 -21.48 -18.94
CA LEU A 64 -29.86 -20.29 -18.60
C LEU A 64 -31.32 -20.35 -19.08
N ALA A 65 -31.61 -21.16 -20.11
CA ALA A 65 -32.95 -21.33 -20.67
C ALA A 65 -33.77 -22.43 -19.94
N GLY A 66 -33.18 -23.17 -19.01
CA GLY A 66 -33.87 -24.17 -18.20
C GLY A 66 -34.95 -23.54 -17.31
N ASN A 67 -36.14 -24.15 -17.27
CA ASN A 67 -37.29 -23.66 -16.50
C ASN A 67 -37.26 -24.07 -15.00
N GLU A 68 -36.23 -24.77 -14.56
CA GLU A 68 -36.00 -25.15 -13.17
C GLU A 68 -35.09 -24.13 -12.46
N GLU A 69 -35.12 -24.15 -11.13
CA GLU A 69 -34.23 -23.31 -10.31
C GLU A 69 -32.78 -23.52 -10.74
N ILE A 70 -32.14 -22.49 -11.27
CA ILE A 70 -30.79 -22.58 -11.85
C ILE A 70 -29.82 -22.93 -10.75
N ASP A 71 -29.14 -24.10 -10.86
CA ASP A 71 -28.01 -24.39 -9.99
C ASP A 71 -26.89 -23.35 -10.21
N GLY A 72 -26.72 -22.48 -9.22
CA GLY A 72 -25.76 -21.39 -9.25
C GLY A 72 -24.33 -21.88 -9.53
N ASN A 73 -23.95 -23.08 -9.06
CA ASN A 73 -22.61 -23.64 -9.29
C ASN A 73 -22.44 -24.07 -10.75
N LEU A 74 -23.47 -24.64 -11.35
CA LEU A 74 -23.45 -25.06 -12.75
C LEU A 74 -23.37 -23.83 -13.68
N ALA A 75 -24.13 -22.78 -13.37
CA ALA A 75 -24.08 -21.52 -14.11
C ALA A 75 -22.69 -20.84 -14.01
N ILE A 76 -22.10 -20.79 -12.82
CA ILE A 76 -20.74 -20.25 -12.62
C ILE A 76 -19.71 -21.05 -13.42
N LEU A 77 -19.79 -22.37 -13.42
CA LEU A 77 -18.88 -23.23 -14.18
C LEU A 77 -19.03 -23.02 -15.70
N ALA A 78 -20.26 -22.85 -16.20
CA ALA A 78 -20.52 -22.57 -17.59
C ALA A 78 -19.97 -21.19 -18.00
N VAL A 79 -20.18 -20.14 -17.19
CA VAL A 79 -19.60 -18.81 -17.40
C VAL A 79 -18.06 -18.87 -17.39
N HIS A 80 -17.47 -19.60 -16.44
CA HIS A 80 -16.03 -19.83 -16.41
C HIS A 80 -15.54 -20.48 -17.71
N THR A 81 -16.24 -21.49 -18.19
CA THR A 81 -15.90 -22.22 -19.44
C THR A 81 -15.94 -21.29 -20.67
N VAL A 82 -16.93 -20.39 -20.76
CA VAL A 82 -16.99 -19.39 -21.84
C VAL A 82 -15.79 -18.46 -21.77
N PHE A 83 -15.48 -17.88 -20.61
CA PHE A 83 -14.33 -16.99 -20.47
C PHE A 83 -13.01 -17.69 -20.72
N LEU A 84 -12.84 -18.91 -20.18
CA LEU A 84 -11.65 -19.70 -20.41
C LEU A 84 -11.44 -19.94 -21.91
N THR A 85 -12.48 -20.40 -22.61
CA THR A 85 -12.40 -20.69 -24.05
C THR A 85 -12.08 -19.43 -24.87
N VAL A 86 -12.71 -18.30 -24.56
CA VAL A 86 -12.43 -17.01 -25.21
C VAL A 86 -10.99 -16.58 -24.99
N TRP A 87 -10.45 -16.74 -23.77
CA TRP A 87 -9.13 -16.22 -23.41
C TRP A 87 -7.97 -17.19 -23.65
N THR A 88 -8.28 -18.49 -23.84
CA THR A 88 -7.32 -19.50 -24.30
C THR A 88 -7.43 -19.78 -25.80
N THR A 89 -7.91 -18.81 -26.57
CA THR A 89 -8.02 -18.87 -28.02
C THR A 89 -7.02 -17.92 -28.68
N THR A 90 -6.35 -18.39 -29.73
CA THR A 90 -5.50 -17.54 -30.56
C THR A 90 -6.34 -16.87 -31.65
N TRP A 91 -6.46 -15.54 -31.56
CA TRP A 91 -7.22 -14.73 -32.52
C TRP A 91 -6.28 -14.13 -33.55
N LYS A 92 -6.22 -14.73 -34.77
CA LYS A 92 -5.35 -14.27 -35.85
C LYS A 92 -6.09 -13.27 -36.75
N PRO A 93 -5.53 -12.07 -37.00
CA PRO A 93 -6.07 -11.14 -37.97
C PRO A 93 -6.09 -11.75 -39.36
N THR A 94 -7.12 -11.39 -40.14
CA THR A 94 -7.24 -11.71 -41.56
C THR A 94 -7.32 -10.41 -42.39
N SER A 95 -7.29 -10.50 -43.73
CA SER A 95 -7.49 -9.34 -44.61
C SER A 95 -8.78 -8.58 -44.27
N ASP A 96 -9.85 -9.34 -44.01
CA ASP A 96 -11.21 -8.81 -43.84
C ASP A 96 -11.57 -8.52 -42.38
N ASN A 97 -10.81 -9.09 -41.44
CA ASN A 97 -11.03 -8.91 -40.00
C ASN A 97 -9.71 -8.61 -39.27
N LYS A 98 -9.39 -7.31 -39.22
CA LYS A 98 -8.16 -6.83 -38.55
C LYS A 98 -8.18 -6.91 -37.04
N ILE A 99 -9.37 -6.99 -36.42
CA ILE A 99 -9.56 -7.10 -34.94
C ILE A 99 -10.48 -8.29 -34.66
N PRO A 100 -9.98 -9.52 -34.81
CA PRO A 100 -10.80 -10.72 -34.62
C PRO A 100 -11.14 -10.97 -33.13
N CYS A 101 -10.29 -10.58 -32.22
CA CYS A 101 -10.45 -10.81 -30.78
C CYS A 101 -11.68 -10.11 -30.21
N VAL A 102 -12.65 -10.89 -29.75
CA VAL A 102 -13.92 -10.38 -29.20
C VAL A 102 -13.72 -9.54 -27.95
N THR A 103 -12.71 -9.85 -27.15
CA THR A 103 -12.36 -9.05 -25.95
C THR A 103 -11.86 -7.66 -26.34
N GLN A 104 -11.06 -7.54 -27.39
CA GLN A 104 -10.61 -6.24 -27.91
C GLN A 104 -11.77 -5.43 -28.50
N ARG A 105 -12.69 -6.08 -29.21
CA ARG A 105 -13.90 -5.41 -29.74
C ARG A 105 -14.78 -4.89 -28.61
N CYS A 106 -14.98 -5.69 -27.56
CA CYS A 106 -15.73 -5.26 -26.39
C CYS A 106 -15.09 -4.05 -25.73
N LEU A 107 -13.77 -4.06 -25.54
CA LEU A 107 -13.02 -2.93 -24.98
C LEU A 107 -13.14 -1.68 -25.88
N ALA A 108 -13.05 -1.85 -27.21
CA ALA A 108 -13.19 -0.73 -28.15
C ALA A 108 -14.60 -0.12 -28.11
N LEU A 109 -15.65 -0.95 -28.07
CA LEU A 109 -17.03 -0.49 -27.93
C LEU A 109 -17.27 0.22 -26.60
N HIS A 110 -16.72 -0.30 -25.52
CA HIS A 110 -16.81 0.32 -24.19
C HIS A 110 -16.09 1.66 -24.12
N SER A 111 -15.06 1.86 -24.94
CA SER A 111 -14.26 3.09 -25.01
C SER A 111 -14.83 4.12 -26.00
N LEU A 112 -15.91 3.80 -26.71
CA LEU A 112 -16.54 4.68 -27.68
C LEU A 112 -17.56 5.59 -27.00
N HIS A 113 -17.42 6.89 -27.19
CA HIS A 113 -18.38 7.88 -26.74
C HIS A 113 -19.57 8.00 -27.68
N ALA A 114 -20.66 8.61 -27.21
CA ALA A 114 -21.89 8.80 -27.98
C ALA A 114 -21.69 9.63 -29.27
N ASP A 115 -20.68 10.51 -29.29
CA ASP A 115 -20.31 11.32 -30.45
C ASP A 115 -19.43 10.58 -31.47
N GLY A 116 -19.13 9.29 -31.23
CA GLY A 116 -18.27 8.46 -32.07
C GLY A 116 -16.77 8.64 -31.81
N SER A 117 -16.36 9.48 -30.89
CA SER A 117 -14.97 9.61 -30.48
C SER A 117 -14.54 8.48 -29.55
N PHE A 118 -13.26 8.17 -29.53
CA PHE A 118 -12.70 7.21 -28.54
C PHE A 118 -12.22 7.92 -27.30
N GLY A 119 -12.36 7.24 -26.17
CA GLY A 119 -11.84 7.69 -24.89
C GLY A 119 -10.33 7.93 -24.90
N ASN A 120 -9.87 8.82 -24.04
CA ASN A 120 -8.45 9.12 -23.87
C ASN A 120 -7.67 7.85 -23.48
N PRO A 121 -6.48 7.58 -24.03
CA PRO A 121 -5.63 6.44 -23.68
C PRO A 121 -5.40 6.27 -22.17
N LYS A 122 -5.35 7.37 -21.41
CA LYS A 122 -5.27 7.35 -19.95
C LYS A 122 -6.47 6.67 -19.30
N GLY A 123 -7.68 6.88 -19.84
CA GLY A 123 -8.93 6.27 -19.34
C GLY A 123 -9.05 4.79 -19.65
N ILE A 124 -8.44 4.32 -20.74
CA ILE A 124 -8.50 2.90 -21.17
C ILE A 124 -7.62 2.00 -20.30
N SER A 125 -6.51 2.50 -19.77
CA SER A 125 -5.57 1.70 -18.97
C SER A 125 -6.19 1.05 -17.72
N PRO A 126 -7.06 1.71 -16.93
CA PRO A 126 -7.79 1.07 -15.84
C PRO A 126 -8.72 -0.05 -16.32
N GLU A 127 -9.42 0.15 -17.43
CA GLU A 127 -10.35 -0.85 -17.99
C GLU A 127 -9.61 -2.12 -18.42
N ILE A 128 -8.45 -1.96 -19.06
CA ILE A 128 -7.58 -3.08 -19.39
C ILE A 128 -7.13 -3.80 -18.12
N SER A 129 -6.78 -3.07 -17.06
CA SER A 129 -6.37 -3.67 -15.79
C SER A 129 -7.48 -4.50 -15.14
N ARG A 130 -8.74 -4.08 -15.25
CA ARG A 130 -9.91 -4.83 -14.79
C ARG A 130 -10.10 -6.13 -15.58
N LEU A 131 -9.95 -6.10 -16.89
CA LEU A 131 -9.97 -7.30 -17.75
C LEU A 131 -8.82 -8.24 -17.42
N GLU A 132 -7.60 -7.72 -17.28
CA GLU A 132 -6.44 -8.53 -16.89
C GLU A 132 -6.68 -9.24 -15.54
N TYR A 133 -7.32 -8.56 -14.58
CA TYR A 133 -7.68 -9.16 -13.29
C TYR A 133 -8.66 -10.32 -13.46
N ALA A 134 -9.74 -10.13 -14.23
CA ALA A 134 -10.70 -11.19 -14.49
C ALA A 134 -10.07 -12.39 -15.21
N MET A 135 -9.20 -12.14 -16.20
CA MET A 135 -8.45 -13.19 -16.89
C MET A 135 -7.55 -13.99 -15.93
N ARG A 136 -6.82 -13.31 -15.05
CA ARG A 136 -5.96 -13.96 -14.05
C ARG A 136 -6.76 -14.86 -13.11
N LEU A 137 -7.92 -14.39 -12.65
CA LEU A 137 -8.80 -15.20 -11.79
C LEU A 137 -9.28 -16.46 -12.54
N THR A 138 -9.67 -16.32 -13.80
CA THR A 138 -10.09 -17.47 -14.64
C THR A 138 -8.95 -18.47 -14.84
N PHE A 139 -7.75 -17.99 -15.13
CA PHE A 139 -6.58 -18.86 -15.29
C PHE A 139 -6.17 -19.53 -13.98
N LEU A 140 -6.23 -18.81 -12.87
CA LEU A 140 -5.93 -19.36 -11.55
C LEU A 140 -6.91 -20.46 -11.16
N HIS A 141 -8.21 -20.24 -11.40
CA HIS A 141 -9.23 -21.26 -11.18
C HIS A 141 -8.97 -22.51 -12.06
N GLN A 142 -8.62 -22.30 -13.33
CA GLN A 142 -8.28 -23.40 -14.23
C GLN A 142 -7.03 -24.17 -13.79
N ILE A 143 -5.97 -23.47 -13.38
CA ILE A 143 -4.74 -24.10 -12.84
C ILE A 143 -5.10 -24.97 -11.63
N HIS A 144 -5.93 -24.45 -10.72
CA HIS A 144 -6.37 -25.18 -9.55
C HIS A 144 -7.18 -26.43 -9.94
N THR A 145 -8.06 -26.32 -10.93
CA THR A 145 -8.86 -27.43 -11.45
C THR A 145 -7.95 -28.48 -12.10
N LEU A 146 -7.04 -28.08 -12.97
CA LEU A 146 -6.08 -28.99 -13.62
C LEU A 146 -5.17 -29.69 -12.61
N ALA A 147 -4.68 -28.98 -11.60
CA ALA A 147 -3.87 -29.58 -10.55
C ALA A 147 -4.60 -30.71 -9.85
N ARG A 148 -5.90 -30.54 -9.55
CA ARG A 148 -6.72 -31.56 -8.86
C ARG A 148 -7.18 -32.71 -9.76
N THR A 149 -7.53 -32.40 -11.02
CA THR A 149 -8.17 -33.37 -11.91
C THR A 149 -7.22 -34.12 -12.82
N LYS A 150 -6.04 -33.52 -13.12
CA LYS A 150 -5.12 -34.07 -14.13
C LYS A 150 -3.71 -34.32 -13.57
N TYR A 151 -3.28 -33.59 -12.55
CA TYR A 151 -1.90 -33.60 -12.08
C TYR A 151 -1.71 -33.96 -10.61
N ASP A 152 -2.64 -34.67 -10.00
CA ASP A 152 -2.58 -35.23 -8.64
C ASP A 152 -2.08 -34.19 -7.58
N GLY A 153 -2.56 -32.97 -7.68
CA GLY A 153 -2.18 -31.86 -6.80
C GLY A 153 -0.93 -31.08 -7.22
N ASN A 154 -0.29 -31.42 -8.34
CA ASN A 154 0.90 -30.71 -8.81
C ASN A 154 0.53 -29.40 -9.53
N PHE A 155 0.66 -28.29 -8.82
CA PHE A 155 0.36 -26.94 -9.33
C PHE A 155 1.37 -26.45 -10.38
N ASP A 156 2.62 -26.88 -10.33
CA ASP A 156 3.65 -26.44 -11.27
C ASP A 156 3.40 -27.00 -12.68
N LEU A 157 3.00 -28.26 -12.78
CA LEU A 157 2.61 -28.85 -14.05
C LEU A 157 1.34 -28.19 -14.62
N ALA A 158 0.34 -27.97 -13.78
CA ALA A 158 -0.89 -27.29 -14.19
C ALA A 158 -0.62 -25.84 -14.65
N ARG A 159 0.27 -25.14 -13.97
CA ARG A 159 0.73 -23.79 -14.34
C ARG A 159 1.47 -23.82 -15.68
N THR A 160 2.35 -24.77 -15.90
CA THR A 160 3.11 -24.92 -17.14
C THR A 160 2.18 -25.11 -18.33
N GLU A 161 1.10 -25.89 -18.18
CA GLU A 161 0.10 -26.06 -19.25
C GLU A 161 -0.62 -24.74 -19.58
N MET A 162 -0.93 -23.94 -18.59
CA MET A 162 -1.62 -22.65 -18.76
C MET A 162 -0.71 -21.50 -19.15
N GLN A 163 0.60 -21.63 -18.94
CA GLN A 163 1.59 -20.57 -19.16
C GLN A 163 1.56 -19.91 -20.55
N PRO A 164 1.33 -20.63 -21.66
CA PRO A 164 1.28 -20.01 -23.00
C PRO A 164 0.24 -18.88 -23.11
N TRP A 165 -0.84 -18.90 -22.32
CA TRP A 165 -1.94 -17.96 -22.43
C TRP A 165 -1.70 -16.64 -21.70
N PHE A 166 -0.72 -16.57 -20.81
CA PHE A 166 -0.37 -15.36 -20.05
C PHE A 166 1.10 -14.92 -20.19
N THR A 167 1.89 -15.56 -21.10
CA THR A 167 3.25 -15.10 -21.43
C THR A 167 3.26 -14.06 -22.54
N GLU A 168 4.28 -13.18 -22.53
CA GLU A 168 4.33 -11.99 -23.38
C GLU A 168 4.50 -12.25 -24.88
N LYS A 169 4.93 -13.42 -25.30
CA LYS A 169 5.28 -13.72 -26.70
C LYS A 169 4.20 -14.44 -27.50
N MET A 170 3.04 -14.71 -26.91
CA MET A 170 1.96 -15.45 -27.55
C MET A 170 0.85 -14.52 -28.04
N HIS A 171 0.14 -14.91 -29.12
CA HIS A 171 -1.02 -14.18 -29.64
C HIS A 171 -2.30 -14.48 -28.83
N SER A 172 -2.21 -14.42 -27.51
CA SER A 172 -3.36 -14.57 -26.61
C SER A 172 -4.07 -13.23 -26.39
N PRO A 173 -5.37 -13.22 -26.03
CA PRO A 173 -6.08 -12.00 -25.63
C PRO A 173 -5.39 -11.26 -24.48
N PHE A 174 -4.87 -11.98 -23.50
CA PHE A 174 -4.16 -11.41 -22.35
C PHE A 174 -2.91 -10.62 -22.78
N ASN A 175 -2.06 -11.23 -23.63
CA ASN A 175 -0.87 -10.55 -24.13
C ASN A 175 -1.20 -9.34 -25.01
N THR A 176 -2.26 -9.44 -25.81
CA THR A 176 -2.71 -8.34 -26.63
C THR A 176 -3.19 -7.16 -25.80
N LEU A 177 -3.95 -7.42 -24.71
CA LEU A 177 -4.36 -6.38 -23.77
C LEU A 177 -3.17 -5.75 -23.05
N ARG A 178 -2.18 -6.54 -22.61
CA ARG A 178 -0.93 -5.99 -22.05
C ARG A 178 -0.21 -5.06 -23.02
N SER A 179 -0.10 -5.46 -24.30
CA SER A 179 0.51 -4.63 -25.34
C SER A 179 -0.27 -3.33 -25.55
N LEU A 180 -1.60 -3.39 -25.58
CA LEU A 180 -2.46 -2.20 -25.67
C LEU A 180 -2.28 -1.28 -24.45
N LYS A 181 -2.23 -1.85 -23.25
CA LYS A 181 -1.99 -1.10 -22.01
C LYS A 181 -0.64 -0.39 -22.04
N HIS A 182 0.41 -1.08 -22.47
CA HIS A 182 1.73 -0.48 -22.62
C HIS A 182 1.73 0.66 -23.65
N ARG A 183 1.08 0.47 -24.81
CA ARG A 183 0.92 1.53 -25.82
C ARG A 183 0.13 2.72 -25.25
N ALA A 184 -0.99 2.48 -24.57
CA ALA A 184 -1.79 3.54 -23.95
C ALA A 184 -0.97 4.32 -22.91
N ALA A 185 -0.19 3.65 -22.09
CA ALA A 185 0.72 4.27 -21.13
C ALA A 185 1.80 5.11 -21.84
N THR A 186 2.41 4.58 -22.91
CA THR A 186 3.42 5.28 -23.71
C THR A 186 2.85 6.53 -24.38
N ILE A 187 1.65 6.45 -24.97
CA ILE A 187 0.98 7.61 -25.57
C ILE A 187 0.68 8.64 -24.50
N THR A 188 0.14 8.23 -23.35
CA THR A 188 -0.16 9.13 -22.23
C THR A 188 1.10 9.83 -21.73
N TYR A 189 2.22 9.11 -21.63
CA TYR A 189 3.50 9.67 -21.21
C TYR A 189 4.06 10.67 -22.22
N LYS A 190 3.94 10.38 -23.51
CA LYS A 190 4.44 11.24 -24.61
C LYS A 190 3.49 12.39 -24.98
N THR A 191 2.24 12.35 -24.52
CA THR A 191 1.27 13.42 -24.80
C THR A 191 1.67 14.67 -24.03
N PRO A 192 1.91 15.81 -24.68
CA PRO A 192 2.20 17.05 -24.01
C PRO A 192 1.07 17.42 -23.05
N CYS A 193 1.38 17.63 -21.80
CA CYS A 193 0.42 18.12 -20.82
C CYS A 193 1.01 19.35 -20.12
N LEU A 194 0.15 20.25 -19.70
CA LEU A 194 0.58 21.38 -18.89
C LEU A 194 1.14 20.85 -17.55
N PRO A 195 2.23 21.46 -17.07
CA PRO A 195 2.83 21.04 -15.81
C PRO A 195 1.83 21.24 -14.67
N ARG A 196 1.73 20.23 -13.79
CA ARG A 196 0.88 20.31 -12.59
C ARG A 196 1.39 21.31 -11.58
N SER A 197 2.71 21.56 -11.61
CA SER A 197 3.40 22.46 -10.70
C SER A 197 4.15 23.53 -11.51
N ILE A 198 3.97 24.79 -11.17
CA ILE A 198 4.62 25.95 -11.81
C ILE A 198 5.26 26.78 -10.70
N TRP A 199 6.57 26.98 -10.75
CA TRP A 199 7.27 27.81 -9.80
C TRP A 199 6.94 29.29 -10.00
N THR A 200 6.47 29.93 -8.94
CA THR A 200 6.20 31.37 -8.90
C THR A 200 7.43 32.14 -8.42
N ASP A 201 8.21 31.58 -7.49
CA ASP A 201 9.53 32.06 -7.11
C ASP A 201 10.60 31.15 -7.74
N ARG A 202 11.26 31.64 -8.79
CA ARG A 202 12.30 30.91 -9.54
C ARG A 202 13.72 31.21 -9.04
N ILE A 203 13.87 32.08 -8.04
CA ILE A 203 15.19 32.44 -7.48
C ILE A 203 15.43 31.58 -6.23
N ASN A 204 14.52 31.64 -5.25
CA ASN A 204 14.68 30.98 -3.96
C ASN A 204 13.91 29.67 -3.88
N TRP A 205 13.05 29.36 -4.86
CA TRP A 205 12.22 28.14 -4.92
C TRP A 205 11.31 27.97 -3.69
N THR A 206 10.79 29.09 -3.15
CA THR A 206 9.99 29.09 -1.92
C THR A 206 8.49 28.99 -2.16
N SER A 207 8.02 29.22 -3.41
CA SER A 207 6.59 29.16 -3.75
C SER A 207 6.33 28.65 -5.15
N MET A 208 5.23 27.91 -5.30
CA MET A 208 4.75 27.37 -6.57
C MET A 208 3.23 27.33 -6.62
N LEU A 209 2.68 27.23 -7.83
CA LEU A 209 1.30 26.83 -8.06
C LEU A 209 1.23 25.31 -8.26
N TYR A 210 0.35 24.64 -7.55
CA TYR A 210 0.00 23.25 -7.77
C TYR A 210 -1.45 23.15 -8.22
N LEU A 211 -1.68 22.76 -9.48
CA LEU A 211 -3.02 22.73 -10.11
C LEU A 211 -3.78 24.06 -9.91
N GLY A 212 -3.07 25.19 -10.04
CA GLY A 212 -3.62 26.53 -9.90
C GLY A 212 -3.69 27.07 -8.45
N ASN A 213 -3.46 26.25 -7.44
CA ASN A 213 -3.45 26.67 -6.04
C ASN A 213 -2.03 27.04 -5.59
N SER A 214 -1.89 28.16 -4.89
CA SER A 214 -0.59 28.61 -4.37
C SER A 214 -0.15 27.76 -3.17
N VAL A 215 1.10 27.32 -3.19
CA VAL A 215 1.76 26.58 -2.10
C VAL A 215 3.12 27.19 -1.86
N SER A 216 3.39 27.62 -0.64
CA SER A 216 4.70 28.12 -0.22
C SER A 216 5.34 27.23 0.84
N MET A 217 6.67 27.26 0.92
CA MET A 217 7.41 26.53 1.95
C MET A 217 7.06 27.01 3.36
N ASN A 218 6.78 28.31 3.54
CA ASN A 218 6.33 28.84 4.83
C ASN A 218 4.99 28.26 5.27
N GLN A 219 4.04 28.09 4.33
CA GLN A 219 2.76 27.44 4.65
C GLN A 219 2.96 25.96 5.00
N ILE A 220 3.86 25.26 4.32
CA ILE A 220 4.20 23.86 4.63
C ILE A 220 4.80 23.77 6.04
N GLN A 221 5.73 24.66 6.39
CA GLN A 221 6.31 24.74 7.73
C GLN A 221 5.25 24.99 8.80
N GLN A 222 4.26 25.84 8.51
CA GLN A 222 3.14 26.07 9.43
C GLN A 222 2.25 24.83 9.59
N VAL A 223 2.02 24.10 8.50
CA VAL A 223 1.30 22.80 8.58
C VAL A 223 2.06 21.82 9.48
N PHE A 224 3.38 21.75 9.35
CA PHE A 224 4.21 20.87 10.18
C PHE A 224 4.16 21.24 11.66
N ALA A 225 4.29 22.52 11.98
CA ALA A 225 4.19 23.01 13.35
C ALA A 225 2.81 22.72 13.97
N ASN A 226 1.74 23.03 13.24
CA ASN A 226 0.38 22.76 13.72
C ASN A 226 0.12 21.24 13.91
N LEU A 227 0.67 20.42 13.03
CA LEU A 227 0.55 18.95 13.14
C LEU A 227 1.34 18.42 14.36
N GLU A 228 2.51 19.00 14.64
CA GLU A 228 3.30 18.67 15.82
C GLU A 228 2.56 19.00 17.10
N ASP A 229 2.12 20.26 17.25
CA ASP A 229 1.35 20.72 18.41
C ASP A 229 0.09 19.87 18.64
N THR A 230 -0.64 19.58 17.56
CA THR A 230 -1.85 18.73 17.61
C THR A 230 -1.50 17.32 18.08
N THR A 231 -0.45 16.72 17.55
CA THR A 231 -0.08 15.34 17.85
C THR A 231 0.41 15.21 19.31
N CYS A 232 1.29 16.12 19.74
CA CYS A 232 1.82 16.14 21.12
C CYS A 232 0.71 16.38 22.15
N SER A 233 -0.13 17.40 21.94
CA SER A 233 -1.25 17.69 22.84
C SER A 233 -2.25 16.52 22.90
N TYR A 234 -2.49 15.85 21.78
CA TYR A 234 -3.38 14.68 21.73
C TYR A 234 -2.78 13.47 22.44
N TRP A 235 -1.48 13.24 22.28
CA TRP A 235 -0.72 12.22 22.98
C TRP A 235 -0.85 12.39 24.49
N GLU A 236 -0.53 13.57 25.01
CA GLU A 236 -0.54 13.85 26.45
C GLU A 236 -1.96 13.78 27.04
N SER A 237 -2.91 14.46 26.41
CA SER A 237 -4.25 14.62 26.98
C SER A 237 -5.17 13.41 26.79
N LYS A 238 -5.06 12.70 25.66
CA LYS A 238 -5.98 11.62 25.28
C LYS A 238 -5.37 10.23 25.46
N VAL A 239 -4.16 10.04 24.94
CA VAL A 239 -3.52 8.72 24.99
C VAL A 239 -2.95 8.44 26.37
N LEU A 240 -2.20 9.37 26.92
CA LEU A 240 -1.69 9.28 28.31
C LEU A 240 -2.70 9.71 29.37
N CYS A 241 -3.88 10.20 28.98
CA CYS A 241 -4.92 10.66 29.89
C CYS A 241 -4.45 11.76 30.89
N GLY A 242 -3.48 12.59 30.48
CA GLY A 242 -2.87 13.63 31.32
C GLY A 242 -1.78 13.11 32.27
N LEU A 243 -1.47 11.82 32.22
CA LEU A 243 -0.42 11.24 33.07
C LEU A 243 0.97 11.57 32.52
N GLN A 244 1.88 11.91 33.45
CA GLN A 244 3.29 12.18 33.12
C GLN A 244 4.08 10.85 33.16
N ILE A 245 4.02 10.11 32.08
CA ILE A 245 4.70 8.82 31.93
C ILE A 245 5.60 8.88 30.71
N ARG A 246 6.86 8.47 30.89
CA ARG A 246 7.86 8.41 29.83
C ARG A 246 8.78 7.22 30.06
N VAL A 247 9.31 6.67 28.98
CA VAL A 247 10.45 5.75 29.00
C VAL A 247 11.69 6.54 28.64
N ASP A 248 12.66 6.58 29.56
CA ASP A 248 13.94 7.21 29.30
C ASP A 248 14.85 6.23 28.57
N TYR A 249 15.50 6.70 27.53
CA TYR A 249 16.47 5.94 26.76
C TYR A 249 17.50 6.89 26.13
N GLU A 250 18.76 6.47 26.13
CA GLU A 250 19.85 7.22 25.48
C GLU A 250 20.24 6.58 24.13
N ARG A 251 20.25 5.26 24.09
CA ARG A 251 20.58 4.46 22.91
C ARG A 251 19.60 3.30 22.81
N ILE A 252 19.26 2.94 21.59
CA ILE A 252 18.44 1.79 21.27
C ILE A 252 19.30 0.82 20.46
N ALA A 253 19.51 -0.38 20.97
CA ALA A 253 20.13 -1.46 20.24
C ALA A 253 19.12 -2.10 19.30
N ASP A 254 19.50 -2.36 18.07
CA ASP A 254 18.66 -3.07 17.10
C ASP A 254 19.52 -4.02 16.27
N ASP A 255 19.00 -5.20 15.98
CA ASP A 255 19.63 -6.16 15.07
C ASP A 255 18.77 -6.25 13.81
N LEU A 256 19.22 -5.57 12.74
CA LEU A 256 18.50 -5.53 11.47
C LEU A 256 18.53 -6.89 10.74
N THR A 257 19.42 -7.79 11.13
CA THR A 257 19.57 -9.12 10.52
C THR A 257 18.72 -10.20 11.21
N ASN A 258 18.19 -9.89 12.40
CA ASN A 258 17.34 -10.83 13.14
C ASN A 258 16.01 -11.07 12.42
N THR A 259 15.70 -12.33 12.17
CA THR A 259 14.50 -12.78 11.44
C THR A 259 13.46 -13.47 12.33
N ASP A 260 13.69 -13.54 13.64
CA ASP A 260 12.78 -14.19 14.58
C ASP A 260 11.41 -13.49 14.59
N VAL A 261 10.36 -14.28 14.60
CA VAL A 261 8.98 -13.77 14.65
C VAL A 261 8.74 -13.01 15.95
N GLY A 262 8.24 -11.77 15.83
CA GLY A 262 7.98 -10.89 16.97
C GLY A 262 9.20 -10.08 17.42
N TYR A 263 10.36 -10.25 16.80
CA TYR A 263 11.53 -9.43 17.12
C TYR A 263 11.34 -7.99 16.64
N SER A 264 11.74 -7.06 17.49
CA SER A 264 11.96 -5.63 17.23
C SER A 264 12.94 -5.10 18.28
N PHE A 265 13.43 -3.88 18.13
CA PHE A 265 14.27 -3.27 19.16
C PHE A 265 13.57 -3.20 20.53
N LEU A 266 12.24 -3.22 20.60
CA LEU A 266 11.46 -3.26 21.85
C LEU A 266 11.61 -4.58 22.60
N THR A 267 11.87 -5.67 21.90
CA THR A 267 12.04 -7.02 22.44
C THR A 267 13.51 -7.44 22.52
N ASP A 268 14.41 -6.60 22.04
CA ASP A 268 15.85 -6.86 22.12
C ASP A 268 16.31 -6.87 23.59
N PRO A 269 16.94 -7.94 24.06
CA PRO A 269 17.33 -8.07 25.47
C PRO A 269 18.31 -7.00 25.95
N ARG A 270 19.00 -6.31 25.05
CA ARG A 270 19.89 -5.19 25.38
C ARG A 270 19.11 -3.93 25.81
N ASN A 271 17.84 -3.82 25.43
CA ASN A 271 16.98 -2.65 25.68
C ASN A 271 16.05 -2.89 26.88
N THR A 272 16.62 -3.09 28.06
CA THR A 272 15.86 -3.41 29.30
C THR A 272 14.81 -2.36 29.68
N MET A 273 14.98 -1.10 29.23
CA MET A 273 14.04 -0.01 29.48
C MET A 273 12.64 -0.27 28.88
N PHE A 274 12.50 -1.14 27.89
CA PHE A 274 11.22 -1.48 27.27
C PHE A 274 10.52 -2.71 27.85
N HIS A 275 11.14 -3.44 28.77
CA HIS A 275 10.59 -4.70 29.29
C HIS A 275 9.33 -4.51 30.17
N THR A 276 9.15 -3.34 30.78
CA THR A 276 7.96 -3.03 31.59
C THR A 276 6.82 -2.61 30.67
N ARG A 277 5.87 -3.52 30.44
CA ARG A 277 4.77 -3.31 29.46
C ARG A 277 3.45 -2.80 30.07
N ASP A 278 3.33 -2.76 31.37
CA ASP A 278 2.11 -2.42 32.10
C ASP A 278 2.10 -0.98 32.68
N ARG A 279 3.05 -0.15 32.26
CA ARG A 279 3.27 1.22 32.82
C ARG A 279 1.99 2.05 32.80
N LEU A 280 1.30 2.15 31.65
CA LEU A 280 0.08 2.96 31.53
C LEU A 280 -1.07 2.35 32.33
N ALA A 281 -1.24 1.03 32.31
CA ALA A 281 -2.26 0.35 33.07
C ALA A 281 -2.09 0.57 34.59
N LEU A 282 -0.86 0.41 35.10
CA LEU A 282 -0.55 0.64 36.49
C LEU A 282 -0.73 2.10 36.91
N ALA A 283 -0.37 3.05 36.05
CA ALA A 283 -0.54 4.47 36.35
C ALA A 283 -2.03 4.86 36.39
N ILE A 284 -2.85 4.35 35.47
CA ILE A 284 -4.31 4.53 35.49
C ILE A 284 -4.91 3.97 36.77
N LEU A 285 -4.46 2.80 37.24
CA LEU A 285 -4.96 2.19 38.47
C LEU A 285 -4.52 2.93 39.74
N LYS A 286 -3.40 3.68 39.67
CA LYS A 286 -2.92 4.51 40.78
C LYS A 286 -3.60 5.87 40.89
N ASP A 287 -4.12 6.39 39.80
CA ASP A 287 -4.85 7.65 39.76
C ASP A 287 -6.34 7.40 40.08
N PRO A 288 -6.89 7.95 41.18
CA PRO A 288 -8.26 7.65 41.59
C PRO A 288 -9.33 8.04 40.57
N VAL A 289 -9.12 9.13 39.82
CA VAL A 289 -10.07 9.62 38.83
C VAL A 289 -10.08 8.70 37.60
N LEU A 290 -8.89 8.32 37.15
CA LEU A 290 -8.76 7.41 36.01
C LEU A 290 -9.17 5.99 36.36
N GLN A 291 -8.85 5.52 37.58
CA GLN A 291 -9.31 4.24 38.08
C GLN A 291 -10.84 4.17 38.05
N ALA A 292 -11.53 5.20 38.59
CA ALA A 292 -12.99 5.26 38.59
C ALA A 292 -13.57 5.30 37.17
N ARG A 293 -12.88 5.90 36.20
CA ARG A 293 -13.28 5.93 34.79
C ARG A 293 -13.09 4.59 34.08
N PHE A 294 -11.93 3.95 34.27
CA PHE A 294 -11.51 2.78 33.53
C PHE A 294 -11.88 1.45 34.16
N THR A 295 -12.34 1.44 35.41
CA THR A 295 -12.69 0.19 36.11
C THR A 295 -14.11 0.18 36.61
N ILE A 296 -14.65 -1.03 36.79
CA ILE A 296 -15.95 -1.29 37.43
C ILE A 296 -15.71 -2.26 38.61
N PRO A 297 -16.38 -2.05 39.75
CA PRO A 297 -16.31 -3.01 40.84
C PRO A 297 -16.73 -4.41 40.38
N THR A 298 -16.02 -5.43 40.85
CA THR A 298 -16.41 -6.82 40.60
C THR A 298 -17.65 -7.15 41.44
N SER A 299 -18.55 -7.97 40.88
CA SER A 299 -19.79 -8.42 41.59
C SER A 299 -19.53 -9.04 42.97
N ASN A 300 -18.34 -9.56 43.22
CA ASN A 300 -17.95 -10.16 44.48
C ASN A 300 -17.31 -9.17 45.49
N GLY A 301 -17.22 -7.87 45.14
CA GLY A 301 -16.69 -6.82 46.02
C GLY A 301 -15.19 -6.88 46.34
N THR A 302 -14.45 -7.83 45.80
CA THR A 302 -13.03 -8.07 46.13
C THR A 302 -12.04 -7.66 45.05
N GLY A 303 -12.48 -6.96 44.01
CA GLY A 303 -11.60 -6.53 42.93
C GLY A 303 -12.25 -5.56 41.96
N VAL A 304 -11.49 -5.15 40.94
CA VAL A 304 -11.96 -4.29 39.86
C VAL A 304 -11.77 -5.01 38.52
N THR A 305 -12.68 -4.77 37.60
CA THR A 305 -12.51 -5.19 36.21
C THR A 305 -12.48 -3.98 35.27
N TRP A 306 -11.87 -4.11 34.09
CA TRP A 306 -11.78 -3.03 33.12
C TRP A 306 -13.13 -2.72 32.51
N SER A 307 -13.49 -1.45 32.44
CA SER A 307 -14.70 -0.95 31.77
C SER A 307 -14.56 -1.07 30.24
N LYS A 308 -15.37 -1.94 29.63
CA LYS A 308 -15.39 -2.09 28.15
C LYS A 308 -15.73 -0.77 27.42
N ILE A 309 -16.56 0.09 28.03
CA ILE A 309 -16.96 1.36 27.44
C ILE A 309 -15.75 2.30 27.41
N ALA A 310 -15.12 2.53 28.57
CA ALA A 310 -13.96 3.41 28.65
C ALA A 310 -12.78 2.92 27.81
N MET A 311 -12.57 1.59 27.72
CA MET A 311 -11.55 0.99 26.86
C MET A 311 -11.83 1.22 25.38
N ARG A 312 -13.10 1.15 24.93
CA ARG A 312 -13.47 1.44 23.53
C ARG A 312 -13.30 2.93 23.19
N GLU A 313 -13.68 3.82 24.07
CA GLU A 313 -13.46 5.26 23.90
C GLU A 313 -11.96 5.56 23.78
N TRP A 314 -11.15 4.99 24.67
CA TRP A 314 -9.72 5.15 24.62
C TRP A 314 -9.10 4.55 23.34
N LEU A 315 -9.57 3.39 22.87
CA LEU A 315 -9.12 2.81 21.59
C LEU A 315 -9.46 3.71 20.40
N ALA A 316 -10.58 4.44 20.44
CA ALA A 316 -10.90 5.43 19.41
C ALA A 316 -9.94 6.63 19.44
N ASP A 317 -9.64 7.15 20.66
CA ASP A 317 -8.63 8.19 20.83
C ASP A 317 -7.24 7.70 20.39
N TYR A 318 -6.87 6.47 20.71
CA TYR A 318 -5.62 5.86 20.30
C TYR A 318 -5.53 5.70 18.75
N ALA A 319 -6.62 5.33 18.08
CA ALA A 319 -6.68 5.29 16.63
C ALA A 319 -6.51 6.68 15.99
N GLN A 320 -7.09 7.71 16.59
CA GLN A 320 -6.92 9.09 16.12
C GLN A 320 -5.46 9.55 16.29
N PHE A 321 -4.81 9.24 17.40
CA PHE A 321 -3.37 9.50 17.58
C PHE A 321 -2.53 8.78 16.53
N ASN A 322 -2.77 7.47 16.32
CA ASN A 322 -2.09 6.70 15.27
C ASN A 322 -2.27 7.32 13.88
N SER A 323 -3.42 7.93 13.62
CA SER A 323 -3.65 8.63 12.35
C SER A 323 -2.76 9.88 12.19
N TYR A 324 -2.55 10.65 13.26
CA TYR A 324 -1.62 11.78 13.24
C TYR A 324 -0.18 11.31 13.06
N GLN A 325 0.22 10.25 13.76
CA GLN A 325 1.54 9.64 13.60
C GLN A 325 1.77 9.13 12.17
N GLY A 326 0.78 8.47 11.56
CA GLY A 326 0.85 8.04 10.16
C GLY A 326 0.99 9.22 9.20
N VAL A 327 0.28 10.33 9.44
CA VAL A 327 0.41 11.55 8.63
C VAL A 327 1.78 12.22 8.84
N ARG A 328 2.31 12.25 10.07
CA ARG A 328 3.66 12.75 10.34
C ARG A 328 4.70 11.92 9.59
N ALA A 329 4.63 10.59 9.70
CA ALA A 329 5.52 9.68 8.97
C ALA A 329 5.44 9.88 7.44
N GLU A 330 4.25 10.19 6.89
CA GLU A 330 4.06 10.45 5.46
C GLU A 330 4.64 11.81 5.03
N MET A 331 4.46 12.83 5.84
CA MET A 331 4.83 14.19 5.45
C MET A 331 6.27 14.57 5.80
N LEU A 332 6.84 13.98 6.86
CA LEU A 332 8.08 14.41 7.46
C LEU A 332 9.26 13.45 7.23
N ALA A 333 9.05 12.20 6.88
CA ALA A 333 10.13 11.19 6.80
C ALA A 333 11.04 11.29 5.55
N GLY A 334 11.24 12.46 4.99
CA GLY A 334 12.17 12.73 3.87
C GLY A 334 11.60 12.49 2.48
N ALA A 335 10.81 11.45 2.26
CA ALA A 335 10.03 11.28 1.02
C ALA A 335 8.71 10.57 1.31
N PRO A 336 7.59 11.02 0.70
CA PRO A 336 6.28 10.44 0.99
C PRO A 336 6.12 9.04 0.40
N ALA A 337 5.51 8.14 1.20
CA ALA A 337 5.17 6.78 0.80
C ALA A 337 4.03 6.74 -0.23
N ARG A 338 3.82 5.59 -0.85
CA ARG A 338 2.49 5.29 -1.40
C ARG A 338 1.58 4.86 -0.25
N SER A 339 0.30 5.20 -0.33
CA SER A 339 -0.64 4.85 0.74
C SER A 339 -0.62 3.37 1.10
N THR A 340 -0.54 2.48 0.10
CA THR A 340 -0.43 1.02 0.30
C THR A 340 0.84 0.59 1.02
N GLU A 341 1.91 1.36 0.95
CA GLU A 341 3.17 1.09 1.63
C GLU A 341 3.08 1.46 3.12
N LEU A 342 2.49 2.62 3.42
CA LEU A 342 2.44 3.16 4.78
C LEU A 342 1.55 2.33 5.71
N HIS A 343 0.33 1.99 5.26
CA HIS A 343 -0.62 1.28 6.13
C HIS A 343 -0.34 -0.23 6.30
N SER A 344 0.59 -0.79 5.55
CA SER A 344 1.04 -2.19 5.70
C SER A 344 2.31 -2.35 6.54
N MET A 345 2.82 -1.27 7.14
CA MET A 345 4.06 -1.30 7.91
C MET A 345 3.90 -2.05 9.22
N ASN A 346 4.89 -2.88 9.52
CA ASN A 346 5.00 -3.62 10.77
C ASN A 346 6.15 -3.08 11.63
N TYR A 347 5.97 -3.02 12.94
CA TYR A 347 7.02 -2.60 13.87
C TYR A 347 7.89 -3.77 14.34
N CYS A 348 7.44 -5.01 14.15
CA CYS A 348 8.21 -6.21 14.47
C CYS A 348 8.09 -7.25 13.33
N ASN A 349 8.96 -8.24 13.33
CA ASN A 349 8.95 -9.34 12.36
C ASN A 349 7.66 -10.17 12.48
N THR A 350 7.09 -10.56 11.36
CA THR A 350 5.83 -11.35 11.30
C THR A 350 6.08 -12.75 10.77
N PRO A 351 5.16 -13.71 10.98
CA PRO A 351 5.29 -15.05 10.39
C PRO A 351 5.36 -15.06 8.86
N THR A 352 4.78 -14.05 8.21
CA THR A 352 4.73 -13.93 6.75
C THR A 352 5.81 -13.03 6.18
N ARG A 353 6.48 -12.26 7.03
CA ARG A 353 7.53 -11.31 6.63
C ARG A 353 8.60 -11.27 7.71
N SER A 354 9.78 -11.78 7.39
CA SER A 354 10.91 -11.87 8.30
C SER A 354 11.62 -10.53 8.56
N SER A 355 11.24 -9.47 7.87
CA SER A 355 11.79 -8.12 8.06
C SER A 355 10.69 -7.14 8.43
N ARG A 356 10.88 -6.44 9.53
CA ARG A 356 10.00 -5.34 9.98
C ARG A 356 10.28 -4.05 9.20
N ASN A 357 9.37 -3.11 9.29
CA ASN A 357 9.52 -1.79 8.68
C ASN A 357 10.15 -0.76 9.62
N LEU A 358 9.91 -0.86 10.92
CA LEU A 358 10.48 0.05 11.92
C LEU A 358 11.84 -0.47 12.38
N PHE A 359 12.85 0.41 12.43
CA PHE A 359 14.20 0.07 12.87
C PHE A 359 14.86 1.23 13.61
N ALA A 360 15.87 0.91 14.42
CA ALA A 360 16.76 1.88 15.04
C ALA A 360 18.16 1.75 14.44
N LEU A 361 18.77 2.90 14.13
CA LEU A 361 20.14 2.97 13.61
C LEU A 361 20.88 4.14 14.29
N ASP A 362 21.78 3.84 15.20
CA ASP A 362 22.47 4.82 16.04
C ASP A 362 21.49 5.80 16.71
N LYS A 363 21.44 7.04 16.25
CA LYS A 363 20.57 8.12 16.73
C LYS A 363 19.30 8.32 15.91
N TYR A 364 19.02 7.41 14.99
CA TYR A 364 17.83 7.50 14.15
C TYR A 364 16.85 6.39 14.48
N ILE A 365 15.58 6.75 14.45
CA ILE A 365 14.48 5.80 14.23
C ILE A 365 14.05 5.96 12.79
N GLY A 366 14.00 4.87 12.06
CA GLY A 366 13.71 4.88 10.63
C GLY A 366 12.59 3.93 10.23
N LEU A 367 12.03 4.20 9.07
CA LEU A 367 11.05 3.36 8.41
C LEU A 367 11.67 2.74 7.16
N MET A 368 11.67 1.42 7.07
CA MET A 368 12.11 0.67 5.90
C MET A 368 10.91 0.37 5.00
N ARG A 369 10.86 0.96 3.82
CA ARG A 369 9.88 0.59 2.80
C ARG A 369 10.38 -0.62 2.03
N MET A 370 9.50 -1.59 1.83
CA MET A 370 9.84 -2.88 1.20
C MET A 370 9.04 -3.15 -0.07
N TYR A 371 8.14 -2.26 -0.46
CA TYR A 371 7.29 -2.45 -1.62
C TYR A 371 7.60 -1.43 -2.71
N THR A 372 7.80 -1.91 -3.93
CA THR A 372 7.84 -1.05 -5.11
C THR A 372 6.85 -1.56 -6.17
N LYS A 373 6.27 -0.64 -6.94
CA LYS A 373 5.38 -1.00 -8.07
C LYS A 373 6.08 -1.91 -9.09
N ILE A 374 7.40 -1.86 -9.14
CA ILE A 374 8.25 -2.64 -10.02
C ILE A 374 8.63 -3.98 -9.38
N GLY A 375 8.65 -4.07 -8.05
CA GLY A 375 8.97 -5.31 -7.32
C GLY A 375 8.07 -6.48 -7.71
N ALA A 376 6.78 -6.21 -7.91
CA ALA A 376 5.82 -7.20 -8.43
C ALA A 376 6.17 -7.70 -9.86
N THR A 377 6.95 -6.94 -10.62
CA THR A 377 7.33 -7.27 -12.02
C THR A 377 8.78 -7.78 -12.11
N SER A 378 9.67 -7.26 -11.26
CA SER A 378 11.11 -7.61 -11.25
C SER A 378 11.44 -8.79 -10.32
N GLY A 379 10.50 -9.18 -9.44
CA GLY A 379 10.73 -10.24 -8.46
C GLY A 379 11.62 -9.84 -7.29
N ALA A 380 12.05 -8.58 -7.19
CA ALA A 380 12.87 -8.07 -6.10
C ALA A 380 12.26 -6.79 -5.53
N ASP A 381 11.95 -6.78 -4.24
CA ASP A 381 11.60 -5.56 -3.52
C ASP A 381 12.86 -4.74 -3.24
N LYS A 382 12.75 -3.43 -3.45
CA LYS A 382 13.79 -2.49 -3.03
C LYS A 382 13.55 -2.09 -1.58
N LEU A 383 14.58 -2.17 -0.77
CA LEU A 383 14.58 -1.64 0.59
C LEU A 383 14.91 -0.13 0.53
N ILE A 384 14.01 0.70 1.01
CA ILE A 384 14.16 2.16 0.96
C ILE A 384 13.97 2.72 2.37
N PRO A 385 15.07 3.05 3.07
CA PRO A 385 15.00 3.60 4.41
C PRO A 385 14.64 5.08 4.42
N HIS A 386 13.93 5.52 5.46
CA HIS A 386 13.54 6.89 5.73
C HIS A 386 13.75 7.20 7.20
N GLY A 387 14.44 8.29 7.53
CA GLY A 387 14.57 8.78 8.89
C GLY A 387 13.30 9.52 9.34
N LEU A 388 12.80 9.21 10.52
CA LEU A 388 11.77 10.00 11.18
C LEU A 388 12.40 11.27 11.77
N ASP A 389 11.63 12.37 11.84
CA ASP A 389 12.00 13.54 12.64
C ASP A 389 12.02 13.20 14.14
N ALA A 390 12.69 14.02 14.94
CA ALA A 390 12.94 13.71 16.36
C ALA A 390 11.64 13.49 17.16
N VAL A 391 10.63 14.31 16.94
CA VAL A 391 9.36 14.21 17.66
C VAL A 391 8.58 12.97 17.23
N THR A 392 8.50 12.70 15.93
CA THR A 392 7.83 11.48 15.42
C THR A 392 8.56 10.23 15.89
N ALA A 393 9.89 10.25 15.91
CA ALA A 393 10.72 9.15 16.39
C ALA A 393 10.45 8.86 17.86
N ASP A 394 10.52 9.89 18.71
CA ASP A 394 10.28 9.75 20.14
C ASP A 394 8.85 9.28 20.44
N LEU A 395 7.84 9.94 19.88
CA LEU A 395 6.45 9.54 20.05
C LEU A 395 6.18 8.10 19.58
N THR A 396 6.85 7.63 18.52
CA THR A 396 6.74 6.25 18.06
C THR A 396 7.33 5.27 19.07
N VAL A 397 8.50 5.57 19.63
CA VAL A 397 9.13 4.73 20.66
C VAL A 397 8.27 4.71 21.93
N GLN A 398 7.82 5.88 22.40
CA GLN A 398 6.97 6.00 23.59
C GLN A 398 5.63 5.28 23.40
N ASP A 399 5.00 5.42 22.23
CA ASP A 399 3.76 4.72 21.90
C ASP A 399 3.92 3.20 22.00
N LEU A 400 4.90 2.66 21.33
CA LEU A 400 5.12 1.22 21.30
C LEU A 400 5.55 0.64 22.66
N ALA A 401 6.21 1.45 23.48
CA ALA A 401 6.65 1.04 24.82
C ALA A 401 5.59 1.22 25.92
N ILE A 402 4.68 2.20 25.79
CA ILE A 402 3.72 2.59 26.84
C ILE A 402 2.28 2.30 26.42
N SER A 403 1.83 2.87 25.30
CA SER A 403 0.42 2.86 24.93
C SER A 403 0.03 1.60 24.17
N ARG A 404 0.90 1.05 23.34
CA ARG A 404 0.63 -0.16 22.60
C ARG A 404 0.34 -1.37 23.50
N PRO A 405 1.08 -1.62 24.60
CA PRO A 405 0.73 -2.67 25.55
C PRO A 405 -0.64 -2.45 26.21
N PHE A 406 -1.01 -1.22 26.52
CA PHE A 406 -2.34 -0.92 27.05
C PHE A 406 -3.43 -1.08 25.97
N ALA A 407 -3.13 -0.75 24.71
CA ALA A 407 -4.03 -0.99 23.60
C ALA A 407 -4.27 -2.50 23.37
N GLU A 408 -3.24 -3.32 23.48
CA GLU A 408 -3.37 -4.80 23.45
C GLU A 408 -4.27 -5.31 24.59
N LEU A 409 -4.10 -4.77 25.79
CA LEU A 409 -4.99 -5.06 26.93
C LEU A 409 -6.44 -4.65 26.63
N ALA A 410 -6.65 -3.43 26.14
CA ALA A 410 -7.97 -2.92 25.78
C ALA A 410 -8.65 -3.75 24.69
N VAL A 411 -7.90 -4.19 23.67
CA VAL A 411 -8.39 -5.11 22.64
C VAL A 411 -8.78 -6.46 23.22
N ASN A 412 -8.00 -7.02 24.15
CA ASN A 412 -8.35 -8.27 24.81
C ASN A 412 -9.63 -8.16 25.65
N VAL A 413 -9.86 -7.01 26.28
CA VAL A 413 -11.08 -6.73 27.06
C VAL A 413 -12.30 -6.51 26.14
N CYS A 414 -12.13 -5.74 25.07
CA CYS A 414 -13.24 -5.32 24.20
C CYS A 414 -13.60 -6.35 23.14
N TYR A 415 -12.62 -7.08 22.63
CA TYR A 415 -12.71 -7.99 21.48
C TYR A 415 -12.03 -9.34 21.76
N PRO A 416 -12.46 -10.11 22.80
CA PRO A 416 -11.77 -11.32 23.25
C PRO A 416 -11.68 -12.40 22.17
N ASP A 417 -12.67 -12.50 21.29
CA ASP A 417 -12.78 -13.55 20.27
C ASP A 417 -12.28 -13.11 18.87
N ARG A 418 -11.79 -11.87 18.72
CA ARG A 418 -11.34 -11.31 17.44
C ARG A 418 -9.81 -11.44 17.30
N ALA A 419 -9.35 -12.62 16.87
CA ALA A 419 -7.93 -12.89 16.63
C ALA A 419 -7.32 -11.98 15.56
N ASP A 420 -8.10 -11.54 14.58
CA ASP A 420 -7.68 -10.61 13.54
C ASP A 420 -7.31 -9.23 14.10
N ILE A 421 -8.12 -8.67 15.02
CA ILE A 421 -7.82 -7.39 15.67
C ILE A 421 -6.58 -7.52 16.57
N LYS A 422 -6.47 -8.60 17.36
CA LYS A 422 -5.29 -8.87 18.18
C LYS A 422 -4.02 -8.94 17.33
N HIS A 423 -4.10 -9.55 16.15
CA HIS A 423 -2.99 -9.63 15.21
C HIS A 423 -2.57 -8.24 14.71
N LEU A 424 -3.52 -7.34 14.41
CA LEU A 424 -3.21 -5.97 14.01
C LEU A 424 -2.36 -5.25 15.05
N TYR A 425 -2.82 -5.25 16.32
CA TYR A 425 -2.11 -4.56 17.41
C TYR A 425 -0.75 -5.19 17.75
N LYS A 426 -0.62 -6.50 17.54
CA LYS A 426 0.63 -7.23 17.80
C LYS A 426 1.73 -6.93 16.77
N PHE A 427 1.39 -6.59 15.53
CA PHE A 427 2.38 -6.51 14.46
C PHE A 427 2.41 -5.18 13.71
N GLN A 428 1.25 -4.55 13.47
CA GLN A 428 1.20 -3.33 12.67
C GLN A 428 1.67 -2.10 13.42
N LEU A 429 2.40 -1.23 12.72
CA LEU A 429 2.88 0.03 13.27
C LEU A 429 1.73 1.00 13.52
N PHE A 430 0.88 1.23 12.53
CA PHE A 430 -0.27 2.13 12.62
C PHE A 430 -1.58 1.34 12.58
N VAL A 431 -2.46 1.58 13.55
CA VAL A 431 -3.73 0.85 13.70
C VAL A 431 -4.91 1.81 13.78
N ASN A 432 -6.02 1.47 13.10
CA ASN A 432 -7.25 2.24 13.10
C ASN A 432 -8.36 1.44 13.81
N ASN A 433 -8.35 1.47 15.13
CA ASN A 433 -9.30 0.76 16.00
C ASN A 433 -9.39 -0.75 15.65
N THR A 434 -10.36 -1.18 14.84
CA THR A 434 -10.58 -2.60 14.49
C THR A 434 -10.03 -3.00 13.12
N LYS A 435 -9.38 -2.08 12.40
CA LYS A 435 -8.86 -2.31 11.05
C LYS A 435 -7.49 -1.63 10.86
N SER A 436 -6.80 -1.97 9.78
CA SER A 436 -5.67 -1.16 9.27
C SER A 436 -6.21 0.14 8.69
N PHE A 437 -5.37 1.19 8.67
CA PHE A 437 -5.69 2.38 7.88
C PHE A 437 -5.79 2.01 6.40
N ASP A 438 -6.63 2.74 5.67
CA ASP A 438 -6.66 2.72 4.21
C ASP A 438 -6.20 4.07 3.64
N ALA A 439 -6.09 4.13 2.31
CA ALA A 439 -5.63 5.34 1.62
C ALA A 439 -6.57 6.53 1.80
N SER A 440 -7.86 6.29 1.96
CA SER A 440 -8.86 7.34 2.18
C SER A 440 -8.76 7.90 3.59
N ASP A 441 -8.61 7.05 4.60
CA ASP A 441 -8.49 7.46 6.00
C ASP A 441 -7.38 8.52 6.17
N LEU A 442 -6.16 8.22 5.69
CA LEU A 442 -5.01 9.13 5.80
C LEU A 442 -5.16 10.38 4.90
N THR A 443 -5.69 10.20 3.70
CA THR A 443 -5.94 11.33 2.78
C THR A 443 -6.91 12.34 3.40
N ASP A 444 -7.95 11.89 4.07
CA ASP A 444 -8.95 12.78 4.66
C ASP A 444 -8.41 13.53 5.89
N ILE A 445 -7.54 12.87 6.66
CA ILE A 445 -6.83 13.53 7.76
C ILE A 445 -5.86 14.58 7.23
N MET A 446 -5.06 14.25 6.21
CA MET A 446 -4.14 15.20 5.57
C MET A 446 -4.88 16.42 5.03
N LYS A 447 -6.02 16.24 4.34
CA LYS A 447 -6.85 17.35 3.85
C LYS A 447 -7.33 18.23 5.00
N ARG A 448 -7.79 17.64 6.10
CA ARG A 448 -8.29 18.36 7.27
C ARG A 448 -7.19 19.19 7.94
N ILE A 449 -5.96 18.70 7.98
CA ILE A 449 -4.81 19.39 8.57
C ILE A 449 -4.30 20.51 7.64
N THR A 450 -4.29 20.28 6.34
CA THR A 450 -3.71 21.21 5.37
C THR A 450 -4.67 22.33 4.96
N LEU A 451 -5.98 22.08 4.94
CA LEU A 451 -7.00 23.05 4.51
C LEU A 451 -6.96 24.39 5.25
N PRO A 452 -6.81 24.46 6.59
CA PRO A 452 -6.80 25.73 7.30
C PRO A 452 -5.62 26.63 6.96
N VAL A 453 -4.49 26.05 6.57
CA VAL A 453 -3.24 26.78 6.30
C VAL A 453 -3.09 27.11 4.81
N LEU A 454 -3.44 26.16 3.95
CA LEU A 454 -3.21 26.28 2.50
C LEU A 454 -4.44 26.85 1.76
N GLY A 455 -5.62 26.88 2.40
CA GLY A 455 -6.88 27.22 1.75
C GLY A 455 -7.48 26.12 0.88
N PHE A 456 -6.79 24.97 0.73
CA PHE A 456 -7.28 23.79 0.06
C PHE A 456 -6.70 22.50 0.68
N GLY A 457 -7.43 21.40 0.59
CA GLY A 457 -7.02 20.14 1.19
C GLY A 457 -6.05 19.36 0.30
N ILE A 458 -4.93 18.94 0.86
CA ILE A 458 -3.91 18.12 0.20
C ILE A 458 -4.00 16.67 0.71
N GLY A 459 -4.25 15.71 -0.19
CA GLY A 459 -4.14 14.28 0.11
C GLY A 459 -2.78 13.71 -0.29
N ILE A 460 -2.54 12.42 0.02
CA ILE A 460 -1.27 11.71 -0.19
C ILE A 460 -0.69 11.92 -1.61
N ASN A 461 -1.50 11.75 -2.64
CA ASN A 461 -1.03 11.86 -4.02
C ASN A 461 -0.60 13.29 -4.39
N ALA A 462 -1.37 14.30 -3.97
CA ALA A 462 -1.02 15.70 -4.17
C ALA A 462 0.26 16.06 -3.40
N TRP A 463 0.36 15.60 -2.15
CA TRP A 463 1.53 15.80 -1.31
C TRP A 463 2.80 15.26 -1.96
N ARG A 464 2.77 14.04 -2.50
CA ARG A 464 3.92 13.46 -3.19
C ARG A 464 4.43 14.34 -4.34
N HIS A 465 3.53 14.92 -5.14
CA HIS A 465 3.93 15.83 -6.22
C HIS A 465 4.53 17.15 -5.67
N ILE A 466 3.92 17.72 -4.65
CA ILE A 466 4.40 18.97 -4.02
C ILE A 466 5.77 18.74 -3.38
N HIS A 467 5.90 17.69 -2.58
CA HIS A 467 7.14 17.33 -1.90
C HIS A 467 8.29 17.11 -2.88
N VAL A 468 8.10 16.29 -3.93
CA VAL A 468 9.14 16.06 -4.96
C VAL A 468 9.64 17.37 -5.56
N ASN A 469 8.74 18.32 -5.87
CA ASN A 469 9.15 19.59 -6.45
C ASN A 469 9.99 20.43 -5.50
N PHE A 470 9.56 20.58 -4.22
CA PHE A 470 10.35 21.32 -3.23
C PHE A 470 11.68 20.62 -2.94
N ASN A 471 11.67 19.29 -2.71
CA ASN A 471 12.85 18.56 -2.33
C ASN A 471 13.95 18.64 -3.39
N ARG A 472 13.62 18.46 -4.68
CA ARG A 472 14.57 18.61 -5.79
C ARG A 472 15.24 19.97 -5.88
N LYS A 473 14.61 21.03 -5.38
CA LYS A 473 15.14 22.40 -5.44
C LYS A 473 15.82 22.83 -4.15
N LEU A 474 15.33 22.36 -3.01
CA LEU A 474 15.81 22.79 -1.70
C LEU A 474 16.87 21.87 -1.09
N CYS A 475 16.98 20.62 -1.58
CA CYS A 475 17.94 19.62 -1.11
C CYS A 475 18.80 19.06 -2.27
N PRO A 476 19.50 19.91 -3.06
CA PRO A 476 20.25 19.47 -4.23
C PRO A 476 21.55 18.71 -3.91
N ASP A 477 22.12 18.89 -2.71
CA ASP A 477 23.46 18.39 -2.39
C ASP A 477 23.54 16.85 -2.36
N VAL A 478 22.43 16.19 -2.05
CA VAL A 478 22.35 14.72 -2.08
C VAL A 478 22.36 14.19 -3.53
N GLU A 479 21.73 14.89 -4.48
CA GLU A 479 21.79 14.50 -5.91
C GLU A 479 23.24 14.52 -6.45
N ARG A 480 24.07 15.48 -6.01
CA ARG A 480 25.44 15.64 -6.50
C ARG A 480 26.40 14.56 -5.99
N ILE A 481 26.26 14.13 -4.74
CA ILE A 481 27.09 13.07 -4.15
C ILE A 481 26.82 11.71 -4.81
N LEU A 482 25.62 11.52 -5.32
CA LEU A 482 25.12 10.26 -5.86
C LEU A 482 25.17 10.16 -7.38
N GLU A 483 25.32 11.28 -8.12
CA GLU A 483 25.69 11.27 -9.54
C GLU A 483 27.09 10.67 -9.75
N GLU A 484 27.97 10.76 -8.76
CA GLU A 484 29.31 10.16 -8.77
C GLU A 484 29.29 8.65 -8.50
N ALA A 485 28.25 8.13 -7.84
CA ALA A 485 28.11 6.71 -7.44
C ALA A 485 27.16 5.90 -8.32
N GLU A 486 27.22 6.07 -9.63
CA GLU A 486 26.48 5.27 -10.63
C GLU A 486 24.95 5.05 -10.42
N LYS A 487 24.16 5.87 -11.06
CA LYS A 487 22.88 5.54 -11.75
C LYS A 487 21.55 5.62 -11.00
N ASP A 488 21.46 5.52 -9.71
CA ASP A 488 20.20 5.78 -8.98
C ASP A 488 20.50 6.66 -7.77
N THR A 489 20.13 7.93 -7.79
CA THR A 489 20.34 8.82 -6.65
C THR A 489 19.46 8.40 -5.47
N VAL A 490 19.91 8.57 -4.22
CA VAL A 490 19.13 8.27 -3.00
C VAL A 490 17.75 8.92 -3.05
N ASN A 491 17.68 10.15 -3.56
CA ASN A 491 16.42 10.86 -3.74
C ASN A 491 15.47 10.10 -4.70
N ILE A 492 15.96 9.66 -5.85
CA ILE A 492 15.16 8.91 -6.83
C ILE A 492 14.73 7.56 -6.25
N LEU A 493 15.62 6.88 -5.52
CA LEU A 493 15.32 5.61 -4.85
C LEU A 493 14.26 5.79 -3.76
N GLN A 494 14.32 6.85 -2.96
CA GLN A 494 13.29 7.15 -1.95
C GLN A 494 11.89 7.34 -2.55
N TYR A 495 11.79 7.85 -3.78
CA TYR A 495 10.52 7.94 -4.50
C TYR A 495 10.09 6.63 -5.18
N GLY A 496 10.93 5.58 -5.12
CA GLY A 496 10.66 4.28 -5.75
C GLY A 496 10.68 4.34 -7.28
N HIS A 497 11.46 5.27 -7.85
CA HIS A 497 11.71 5.38 -9.28
C HIS A 497 13.16 4.96 -9.57
N GLY A 498 13.38 4.04 -10.51
CA GLY A 498 14.71 3.74 -11.05
C GLY A 498 14.95 4.52 -12.34
N HIS A 499 16.17 5.01 -12.55
CA HIS A 499 16.63 5.47 -13.85
C HIS A 499 16.88 4.26 -14.76
N ASP A 500 16.20 4.20 -15.87
CA ASP A 500 16.31 3.25 -16.97
C ASP A 500 16.67 1.78 -16.68
N VAL A 501 15.72 0.93 -16.98
CA VAL A 501 15.77 -0.55 -16.90
C VAL A 501 16.89 -1.18 -17.77
N HIS A 502 17.68 -0.38 -18.51
CA HIS A 502 18.58 -0.92 -19.54
C HIS A 502 20.02 -1.25 -19.08
N HIS A 503 20.48 -0.82 -17.92
CA HIS A 503 21.87 -1.07 -17.51
C HIS A 503 22.06 -1.79 -16.17
N GLY A 504 20.99 -2.19 -15.47
CA GLY A 504 21.07 -2.82 -14.13
C GLY A 504 21.50 -4.29 -14.08
N THR A 505 21.83 -4.94 -15.21
CA THR A 505 21.97 -6.40 -15.26
C THR A 505 23.43 -6.90 -15.22
N TYR A 506 24.44 -6.06 -15.37
CA TYR A 506 25.80 -6.52 -15.60
C TYR A 506 26.88 -6.11 -14.58
N GLY A 507 26.55 -5.54 -13.44
CA GLY A 507 27.56 -5.05 -12.48
C GLY A 507 27.46 -5.54 -11.04
N ARG A 508 26.52 -6.41 -10.69
CA ARG A 508 26.40 -6.93 -9.31
C ARG A 508 27.08 -8.27 -9.18
N SER A 509 28.09 -8.36 -8.28
CA SER A 509 28.62 -9.65 -7.84
C SER A 509 27.47 -10.51 -7.29
N GLN A 510 27.57 -11.84 -7.43
CA GLN A 510 26.56 -12.79 -6.94
C GLN A 510 26.33 -12.69 -5.41
N ASP A 511 27.24 -12.04 -4.69
CA ASP A 511 27.18 -11.83 -3.24
C ASP A 511 26.33 -10.62 -2.81
N ALA A 512 25.96 -9.73 -3.75
CA ALA A 512 25.05 -8.60 -3.51
C ALA A 512 23.57 -9.01 -3.59
N LYS A 513 23.23 -10.24 -3.23
CA LYS A 513 21.85 -10.70 -3.14
C LYS A 513 21.16 -10.03 -1.95
N ALA A 514 20.27 -9.10 -2.26
CA ALA A 514 19.13 -8.70 -1.43
C ALA A 514 19.38 -7.84 -0.18
N GLY A 515 20.52 -7.15 0.00
CA GLY A 515 20.72 -6.20 1.09
C GLY A 515 20.96 -4.77 0.58
N LEU A 516 20.50 -3.75 1.31
CA LEU A 516 21.06 -2.40 1.18
C LEU A 516 22.51 -2.47 1.63
N PRO A 517 23.49 -1.95 0.85
CA PRO A 517 24.83 -1.78 1.36
C PRO A 517 24.79 -0.94 2.63
N GLU A 518 25.49 -1.37 3.67
CA GLU A 518 25.53 -0.70 4.98
C GLU A 518 25.92 0.79 4.83
N GLU A 519 26.79 1.07 3.88
CA GLU A 519 27.29 2.42 3.56
C GLU A 519 26.19 3.39 3.07
N ILE A 520 25.09 2.89 2.50
CA ILE A 520 24.02 3.72 1.93
C ILE A 520 22.98 4.11 2.98
N LEU A 521 22.82 3.35 4.07
CA LEU A 521 21.84 3.65 5.13
C LEU A 521 22.00 5.05 5.72
N PRO A 522 23.22 5.51 6.10
CA PRO A 522 23.44 6.85 6.61
C PRO A 522 23.04 7.95 5.63
N GLU A 523 23.28 7.75 4.33
CA GLU A 523 22.92 8.74 3.29
C GLU A 523 21.43 8.96 3.18
N PHE A 524 20.62 7.90 3.32
CA PHE A 524 19.17 8.03 3.40
C PHE A 524 18.70 8.79 4.64
N MET A 525 19.39 8.59 5.78
CA MET A 525 19.09 9.32 7.01
C MET A 525 19.45 10.79 6.87
N ASP A 526 20.58 11.12 6.26
CA ASP A 526 21.01 12.48 6.01
C ASP A 526 20.10 13.20 5.01
N HIS A 527 19.61 12.50 3.99
CA HIS A 527 18.60 13.05 3.07
C HIS A 527 17.30 13.42 3.82
N SER A 528 16.80 12.52 4.67
CA SER A 528 15.63 12.81 5.51
C SER A 528 15.89 13.98 6.44
N THR A 529 17.08 14.06 7.04
CA THR A 529 17.53 15.21 7.86
C THR A 529 17.53 16.53 7.09
N GLY A 530 17.98 16.51 5.83
CA GLY A 530 17.92 17.68 4.94
C GLY A 530 16.50 18.22 4.78
N TRP A 531 15.52 17.34 4.61
CA TRP A 531 14.10 17.72 4.56
C TRP A 531 13.60 18.26 5.90
N HIS A 532 13.99 17.66 7.03
CA HIS A 532 13.63 18.14 8.37
C HIS A 532 14.09 19.58 8.59
N VAL A 533 15.34 19.88 8.23
CA VAL A 533 15.90 21.25 8.35
C VAL A 533 15.11 22.24 7.49
N LYS A 534 14.78 21.89 6.24
CA LYS A 534 13.97 22.74 5.36
C LYS A 534 12.54 22.90 5.87
N GLY A 535 11.98 21.87 6.49
CA GLY A 535 10.68 21.90 7.16
C GLY A 535 10.66 22.68 8.47
N ARG A 536 11.80 23.10 9.01
CA ARG A 536 11.98 23.71 10.33
C ARG A 536 11.47 22.81 11.46
N ILE A 537 11.66 21.51 11.31
CA ILE A 537 11.38 20.51 12.33
C ILE A 537 12.69 19.94 12.87
N VAL A 538 12.65 19.42 14.10
CA VAL A 538 13.86 18.89 14.75
C VAL A 538 14.33 17.63 14.04
N PRO A 539 15.58 17.60 13.51
CA PRO A 539 16.09 16.44 12.80
C PRO A 539 16.15 15.16 13.64
N GLY A 540 15.93 14.01 12.99
CA GLY A 540 15.82 12.71 13.65
C GLY A 540 17.00 12.31 14.52
N LYS A 541 18.23 12.67 14.13
CA LYS A 541 19.45 12.40 14.92
C LYS A 541 19.53 13.15 16.26
N LEU A 542 18.60 14.06 16.53
CA LEU A 542 18.55 14.86 17.77
C LEU A 542 17.41 14.40 18.69
N PHE A 543 16.73 13.28 18.41
CA PHE A 543 15.58 12.84 19.21
C PHE A 543 15.90 12.61 20.70
N ASN A 544 17.14 12.23 21.03
CA ASN A 544 17.59 12.09 22.42
C ASN A 544 17.75 13.44 23.14
N CYS A 545 17.67 14.57 22.43
CA CYS A 545 17.80 15.91 23.00
C CYS A 545 16.45 16.52 23.38
N LEU A 546 15.34 15.83 23.13
CA LEU A 546 13.98 16.27 23.46
C LEU A 546 13.64 16.03 24.95
N GLY A 547 14.63 16.07 25.84
CA GLY A 547 14.45 15.97 27.29
C GLY A 547 13.70 17.19 27.87
N CYS A 548 12.46 17.42 27.40
CA CYS A 548 11.52 18.39 27.96
C CYS A 548 10.27 17.67 28.43
#